data_791328334be62daa68af87955559aa62
#
_entry.id   791328334be62daa68af87955559aa62
#
_cell.length_a   1.000
_cell.length_b   1.000
_cell.length_c   1.000
_cell.angle_alpha   90.00
_cell.angle_beta   90.00
_cell.angle_gamma   90.00
#
_symmetry.space_group_name_H-M   'P 1'
#
loop_
_entity.id
_entity.type
_entity.pdbx_description
1 polymer ?
#
loop_
_entity_poly.entity_id
_entity_poly.type
_entity_poly.pdbx_seq_one_letter_code
_entity_poly.pdbx_strand_id
1 'polypeptide(L)'
;RYLGNILGRVIKEQEGNKFFTIVEKTRLLSKANIANKSQKEPFKKLSQQIKKLSPSNIYKLTRAYNHFMNLYNLAESIDASRTLDQYENTKQSKKRINVFIEEIFESFFKNKKISNNKIYNIAKNMNIGIVLTAHPTEVKRRTLIQKYHTLTEILEQRNLLKHYPSKIKILDKKMFDEISIIWNTDELKRSKPTPFDEARWGLATVSYTHLRAHETKRN
;
A
#
# COMPACT_ATOMS: atom_id res chain seq x y z
N ARG A 1 2.70 -7.55 10.24
CA ARG A 1 2.65 -8.96 10.70
C ARG A 1 1.24 -9.57 10.64
N TYR A 2 0.21 -8.88 11.15
CA TYR A 2 -1.18 -9.36 11.18
C TYR A 2 -1.72 -9.77 9.79
N LEU A 3 -1.69 -8.86 8.80
CA LEU A 3 -2.16 -9.14 7.44
C LEU A 3 -1.38 -10.27 6.75
N GLY A 4 -0.07 -10.33 6.97
CA GLY A 4 0.75 -11.42 6.43
C GLY A 4 0.37 -12.80 7.00
N ASN A 5 -0.02 -12.85 8.28
CA ASN A 5 -0.50 -14.08 8.89
C ASN A 5 -1.85 -14.53 8.31
N ILE A 6 -2.76 -13.56 8.02
CA ILE A 6 -4.05 -13.88 7.39
C ILE A 6 -3.82 -14.37 5.96
N LEU A 7 -2.98 -13.68 5.17
CA LEU A 7 -2.63 -14.15 3.82
C LEU A 7 -2.03 -15.56 3.85
N GLY A 8 -1.13 -15.84 4.80
CA GLY A 8 -0.57 -17.17 4.98
C GLY A 8 -1.61 -18.24 5.27
N ARG A 9 -2.63 -17.93 6.09
CA ARG A 9 -3.77 -18.83 6.35
C ARG A 9 -4.60 -19.06 5.09
N VAL A 10 -4.91 -18.02 4.33
CA VAL A 10 -5.64 -18.10 3.07
C VAL A 10 -4.90 -18.99 2.08
N ILE A 11 -3.60 -18.76 1.89
CA ILE A 11 -2.77 -19.59 1.00
C ILE A 11 -2.75 -21.05 1.45
N LYS A 12 -2.64 -21.29 2.75
CA LYS A 12 -2.65 -22.65 3.30
C LYS A 12 -3.97 -23.37 3.07
N GLU A 13 -5.10 -22.65 3.19
CA GLU A 13 -6.44 -23.19 3.01
C GLU A 13 -6.76 -23.43 1.54
N GLN A 14 -6.41 -22.49 0.65
CA GLN A 14 -6.74 -22.54 -0.77
C GLN A 14 -5.80 -23.42 -1.60
N GLU A 15 -4.51 -23.43 -1.27
CA GLU A 15 -3.46 -24.10 -2.05
C GLU A 15 -2.84 -25.31 -1.33
N GLY A 16 -3.20 -25.50 -0.07
CA GLY A 16 -2.71 -26.58 0.77
C GLY A 16 -1.35 -26.37 1.42
N ASN A 17 -1.02 -27.25 2.36
CA ASN A 17 0.20 -27.17 3.16
C ASN A 17 1.49 -27.25 2.34
N LYS A 18 1.50 -28.06 1.26
CA LYS A 18 2.69 -28.23 0.41
C LYS A 18 3.12 -26.91 -0.22
N PHE A 19 2.17 -26.20 -0.79
CA PHE A 19 2.44 -24.90 -1.41
C PHE A 19 2.78 -23.83 -0.35
N PHE A 20 2.07 -23.78 0.75
CA PHE A 20 2.38 -22.88 1.86
C PHE A 20 3.82 -23.05 2.36
N THR A 21 4.31 -24.30 2.46
CA THR A 21 5.69 -24.59 2.83
C THR A 21 6.71 -24.01 1.82
N ILE A 22 6.39 -24.02 0.52
CA ILE A 22 7.21 -23.38 -0.52
C ILE A 22 7.29 -21.86 -0.27
N VAL A 23 6.16 -21.22 -0.03
CA VAL A 23 6.10 -19.77 0.25
C VAL A 23 6.93 -19.42 1.48
N GLU A 24 6.75 -20.12 2.60
CA GLU A 24 7.49 -19.86 3.83
C GLU A 24 8.99 -20.12 3.69
N LYS A 25 9.39 -21.19 3.03
CA LYS A 25 10.80 -21.48 2.77
C LYS A 25 11.44 -20.38 1.91
N THR A 26 10.74 -19.92 0.86
CA THR A 26 11.20 -18.81 0.02
C THR A 26 11.36 -17.54 0.84
N ARG A 27 10.38 -17.22 1.70
CA ARG A 27 10.43 -16.06 2.59
C ARG A 27 11.63 -16.10 3.54
N LEU A 28 11.87 -17.25 4.18
CA LEU A 28 12.98 -17.41 5.10
C LEU A 28 14.34 -17.28 4.42
N LEU A 29 14.50 -17.88 3.23
CA LEU A 29 15.73 -17.76 2.43
C LEU A 29 15.96 -16.32 1.97
N SER A 30 14.91 -15.61 1.55
CA SER A 30 15.00 -14.21 1.16
C SER A 30 15.42 -13.34 2.34
N LYS A 31 14.84 -13.56 3.52
CA LYS A 31 15.20 -12.84 4.75
C LYS A 31 16.64 -13.10 5.18
N ALA A 32 17.10 -14.35 5.11
CA ALA A 32 18.48 -14.72 5.41
C ALA A 32 19.47 -14.07 4.43
N ASN A 33 19.11 -13.95 3.15
CA ASN A 33 19.91 -13.28 2.13
C ASN A 33 20.07 -11.78 2.42
N ILE A 34 19.01 -11.12 2.89
CA ILE A 34 19.06 -9.70 3.26
C ILE A 34 19.91 -9.48 4.52
N ALA A 35 19.77 -10.35 5.52
CA ALA A 35 20.50 -10.24 6.78
C ALA A 35 22.01 -10.51 6.61
N ASN A 36 22.39 -11.39 5.69
CA ASN A 36 23.77 -11.82 5.45
C ASN A 36 24.24 -11.45 4.04
N LYS A 37 24.32 -10.16 3.74
CA LYS A 37 24.72 -9.65 2.40
C LYS A 37 26.07 -10.16 1.90
N SER A 38 26.98 -10.54 2.78
CA SER A 38 28.30 -11.10 2.46
C SER A 38 28.28 -12.59 2.09
N GLN A 39 27.22 -13.32 2.41
CA GLN A 39 27.11 -14.75 2.14
C GLN A 39 26.24 -15.01 0.90
N LYS A 40 26.86 -15.54 -0.16
CA LYS A 40 26.15 -15.93 -1.42
C LYS A 40 25.29 -17.20 -1.28
N GLU A 41 25.46 -17.98 -0.22
CA GLU A 41 24.76 -19.25 0.01
C GLU A 41 23.24 -19.16 0.09
N PRO A 42 22.61 -18.20 0.85
CA PRO A 42 21.16 -18.10 0.90
C PRO A 42 20.55 -17.79 -0.46
N PHE A 43 21.19 -16.94 -1.27
CA PHE A 43 20.75 -16.61 -2.62
C PHE A 43 20.85 -17.83 -3.56
N LYS A 44 21.93 -18.58 -3.48
CA LYS A 44 22.10 -19.80 -4.28
C LYS A 44 21.03 -20.84 -3.95
N LYS A 45 20.73 -21.06 -2.67
CA LYS A 45 19.66 -21.95 -2.21
C LYS A 45 18.29 -21.49 -2.68
N LEU A 46 18.01 -20.19 -2.61
CA LEU A 46 16.78 -19.59 -3.09
C LEU A 46 16.62 -19.80 -4.61
N SER A 47 17.65 -19.48 -5.39
CA SER A 47 17.65 -19.68 -6.83
C SER A 47 17.42 -21.14 -7.24
N GLN A 48 18.10 -22.07 -6.56
CA GLN A 48 17.92 -23.51 -6.79
C GLN A 48 16.50 -23.97 -6.44
N GLN A 49 15.91 -23.44 -5.36
CA GLN A 49 14.53 -23.76 -5.00
C GLN A 49 13.55 -23.29 -6.07
N ILE A 50 13.67 -22.04 -6.55
CA ILE A 50 12.77 -21.47 -7.56
C ILE A 50 12.89 -22.23 -8.88
N LYS A 51 14.12 -22.59 -9.31
CA LYS A 51 14.36 -23.36 -10.54
C LYS A 51 13.71 -24.73 -10.55
N LYS A 52 13.43 -25.31 -9.38
CA LYS A 52 12.79 -26.63 -9.25
C LYS A 52 11.24 -26.56 -9.24
N LEU A 53 10.67 -25.36 -9.22
CA LEU A 53 9.23 -25.20 -9.17
C LEU A 53 8.63 -25.37 -10.57
N SER A 54 7.42 -25.94 -10.63
CA SER A 54 6.61 -25.94 -11.86
C SER A 54 6.18 -24.50 -12.21
N PRO A 55 5.91 -24.20 -13.50
CA PRO A 55 5.40 -22.90 -13.93
C PRO A 55 4.17 -22.44 -13.13
N SER A 56 3.25 -23.36 -12.83
CA SER A 56 2.07 -23.07 -12.01
C SER A 56 2.46 -22.62 -10.58
N ASN A 57 3.40 -23.30 -9.95
CA ASN A 57 3.87 -22.92 -8.62
C ASN A 57 4.66 -21.61 -8.62
N ILE A 58 5.41 -21.31 -9.70
CA ILE A 58 6.09 -20.02 -9.86
C ILE A 58 5.04 -18.91 -9.95
N TYR A 59 4.01 -19.09 -10.76
CA TYR A 59 2.92 -18.11 -10.90
C TYR A 59 2.22 -17.85 -9.56
N LYS A 60 1.82 -18.91 -8.84
CA LYS A 60 1.20 -18.79 -7.51
C LYS A 60 2.13 -18.12 -6.49
N LEU A 61 3.43 -18.45 -6.52
CA LEU A 61 4.43 -17.86 -5.64
C LEU A 61 4.58 -16.35 -5.92
N THR A 62 4.64 -15.95 -7.18
CA THR A 62 4.69 -14.54 -7.59
C THR A 62 3.46 -13.79 -7.11
N ARG A 63 2.27 -14.37 -7.27
CA ARG A 63 1.01 -13.79 -6.75
C ARG A 63 1.03 -13.64 -5.22
N ALA A 64 1.50 -14.66 -4.50
CA ALA A 64 1.60 -14.59 -3.05
C ALA A 64 2.45 -13.42 -2.58
N TYR A 65 3.59 -13.17 -3.23
CA TYR A 65 4.45 -12.04 -2.91
C TYR A 65 3.87 -10.71 -3.37
N ASN A 66 3.21 -10.64 -4.51
CA ASN A 66 2.54 -9.43 -4.98
C ASN A 66 1.45 -8.99 -3.98
N HIS A 67 0.58 -9.92 -3.56
CA HIS A 67 -0.43 -9.62 -2.54
C HIS A 67 0.19 -9.27 -1.19
N PHE A 68 1.28 -9.95 -0.81
CA PHE A 68 2.00 -9.60 0.42
C PHE A 68 2.52 -8.16 0.38
N MET A 69 3.14 -7.73 -0.72
CA MET A 69 3.63 -6.36 -0.88
C MET A 69 2.50 -5.33 -0.88
N ASN A 70 1.39 -5.62 -1.55
CA ASN A 70 0.21 -4.74 -1.52
C ASN A 70 -0.37 -4.61 -0.10
N LEU A 71 -0.47 -5.71 0.65
CA LEU A 71 -0.92 -5.70 2.05
C LEU A 71 0.08 -5.01 2.98
N TYR A 72 1.38 -5.11 2.68
CA TYR A 72 2.41 -4.40 3.41
C TYR A 72 2.29 -2.89 3.21
N ASN A 73 2.18 -2.44 1.97
CA ASN A 73 1.99 -1.02 1.64
C ASN A 73 0.71 -0.46 2.27
N LEU A 74 -0.37 -1.25 2.27
CA LEU A 74 -1.61 -0.89 2.94
C LEU A 74 -1.40 -0.68 4.45
N ALA A 75 -0.71 -1.62 5.12
CA ALA A 75 -0.42 -1.52 6.54
C ALA A 75 0.47 -0.31 6.86
N GLU A 76 1.46 -0.03 6.03
CA GLU A 76 2.36 1.11 6.18
C GLU A 76 1.63 2.44 6.01
N SER A 77 0.73 2.54 5.01
CA SER A 77 -0.11 3.72 4.79
C SER A 77 -1.01 4.03 6.00
N ILE A 78 -1.64 3.00 6.57
CA ILE A 78 -2.49 3.16 7.76
C ILE A 78 -1.66 3.52 9.00
N ASP A 79 -0.47 2.95 9.16
CA ASP A 79 0.41 3.27 10.28
C ASP A 79 0.92 4.70 10.19
N ALA A 80 1.27 5.17 9.00
CA ALA A 80 1.63 6.55 8.74
C ALA A 80 0.47 7.52 9.08
N SER A 81 -0.76 7.22 8.64
CA SER A 81 -1.94 8.03 8.97
C SER A 81 -2.19 8.08 10.48
N ARG A 82 -2.11 6.94 11.16
CA ARG A 82 -2.27 6.88 12.62
C ARG A 82 -1.21 7.68 13.37
N THR A 83 0.01 7.63 12.87
CA THR A 83 1.11 8.40 13.45
C THR A 83 0.83 9.89 13.30
N LEU A 84 0.28 10.33 12.16
CA LEU A 84 -0.15 11.70 11.95
C LEU A 84 -1.29 12.09 12.92
N ASP A 85 -2.36 11.28 13.03
CA ASP A 85 -3.48 11.53 13.94
C ASP A 85 -3.07 11.58 15.43
N GLN A 86 -2.16 10.70 15.84
CA GLN A 86 -1.60 10.72 17.18
C GLN A 86 -0.77 11.98 17.43
N TYR A 87 -0.07 12.45 16.44
CA TYR A 87 0.68 13.69 16.48
C TYR A 87 -0.23 14.91 16.51
N GLU A 88 -1.35 14.93 15.80
CA GLU A 88 -2.33 16.04 15.85
C GLU A 88 -3.01 16.18 17.22
N ASN A 89 -3.19 15.09 17.94
CA ASN A 89 -3.85 15.08 19.25
C ASN A 89 -2.91 15.38 20.43
N THR A 90 -1.61 15.46 20.22
CA THR A 90 -0.66 15.85 21.27
C THR A 90 -0.07 17.24 20.99
N LYS A 91 0.12 18.07 22.03
CA LYS A 91 0.75 19.43 21.86
C LYS A 91 2.13 19.37 21.17
N GLN A 92 2.79 18.22 21.21
CA GLN A 92 4.03 17.95 20.49
C GLN A 92 3.82 17.64 19.01
N SER A 93 2.63 17.23 18.60
CA SER A 93 2.32 16.79 17.25
C SER A 93 2.04 17.94 16.27
N LYS A 94 1.37 19.00 16.73
CA LYS A 94 1.30 20.26 15.95
C LYS A 94 2.69 20.75 15.55
N LYS A 95 3.69 20.39 16.35
CA LYS A 95 5.08 20.72 16.11
C LYS A 95 5.73 19.90 14.98
N ARG A 96 5.27 18.67 14.65
CA ARG A 96 5.99 17.80 13.70
C ARG A 96 5.48 17.82 12.25
N ILE A 97 4.20 18.04 11.97
CA ILE A 97 3.73 18.26 10.58
C ILE A 97 4.15 19.66 10.14
N ASN A 98 4.02 20.65 11.00
CA ASN A 98 4.60 21.97 10.78
C ASN A 98 6.14 21.90 10.79
N VAL A 99 6.76 21.02 11.60
CA VAL A 99 8.21 20.85 11.70
C VAL A 99 8.84 20.47 10.37
N PHE A 100 8.20 19.65 9.53
CA PHE A 100 8.80 19.33 8.22
C PHE A 100 8.83 20.55 7.30
N ILE A 101 7.76 21.34 7.27
CA ILE A 101 7.71 22.59 6.49
C ILE A 101 8.52 23.67 7.22
N GLU A 102 8.36 23.81 8.52
CA GLU A 102 9.12 24.75 9.36
C GLU A 102 10.61 24.47 9.35
N GLU A 103 11.06 23.21 9.46
CA GLU A 103 12.47 22.82 9.36
C GLU A 103 13.06 23.14 7.99
N ILE A 104 12.30 22.89 6.92
CA ILE A 104 12.72 23.28 5.57
C ILE A 104 12.88 24.81 5.51
N PHE A 105 11.88 25.57 5.94
CA PHE A 105 11.95 27.03 5.93
C PHE A 105 13.01 27.55 6.90
N GLU A 106 13.14 27.01 8.12
CA GLU A 106 14.21 27.36 9.05
C GLU A 106 15.60 27.08 8.45
N SER A 107 15.77 25.97 7.70
CA SER A 107 17.03 25.69 7.03
C SER A 107 17.38 26.75 5.98
N PHE A 108 16.36 27.27 5.27
CA PHE A 108 16.54 28.38 4.33
C PHE A 108 16.85 29.70 5.05
N PHE A 109 16.16 30.01 6.16
CA PHE A 109 16.37 31.24 6.94
C PHE A 109 17.71 31.23 7.72
N LYS A 110 18.14 30.07 8.22
CA LYS A 110 19.48 29.92 8.84
C LYS A 110 20.61 30.07 7.83
N ASN A 111 20.32 29.78 6.56
CA ASN A 111 21.28 29.94 5.48
C ASN A 111 21.28 31.39 4.99
N LYS A 112 22.07 32.29 5.66
CA LYS A 112 22.17 33.74 5.38
C LYS A 112 22.50 34.10 3.92
N LYS A 113 22.71 33.11 3.02
CA LYS A 113 22.97 33.34 1.59
C LYS A 113 21.70 33.64 0.78
N ILE A 114 20.50 33.44 1.34
CA ILE A 114 19.24 33.67 0.64
C ILE A 114 18.41 34.66 1.45
N SER A 115 18.03 35.79 0.85
CA SER A 115 17.17 36.77 1.53
C SER A 115 15.71 36.31 1.61
N ASN A 116 14.99 36.72 2.64
CA ASN A 116 13.58 36.43 2.84
C ASN A 116 12.71 36.84 1.64
N ASN A 117 13.01 38.01 1.03
CA ASN A 117 12.30 38.47 -0.16
C ASN A 117 12.52 37.54 -1.36
N LYS A 118 13.70 36.95 -1.49
CA LYS A 118 13.97 35.97 -2.56
C LYS A 118 13.20 34.69 -2.35
N ILE A 119 13.13 34.20 -1.11
CA ILE A 119 12.34 33.02 -0.76
C ILE A 119 10.83 33.25 -1.04
N TYR A 120 10.33 34.43 -0.61
CA TYR A 120 8.95 34.83 -0.86
C TYR A 120 8.61 34.90 -2.35
N ASN A 121 9.49 35.53 -3.14
CA ASN A 121 9.29 35.66 -4.60
C ASN A 121 9.35 34.30 -5.31
N ILE A 122 10.21 33.39 -4.89
CA ILE A 122 10.24 32.01 -5.43
C ILE A 122 8.94 31.29 -5.10
N ALA A 123 8.50 31.31 -3.84
CA ALA A 123 7.25 30.67 -3.42
C ALA A 123 6.02 31.26 -4.11
N LYS A 124 5.96 32.59 -4.27
CA LYS A 124 4.87 33.29 -4.95
C LYS A 124 4.76 32.93 -6.43
N ASN A 125 5.90 32.69 -7.09
CA ASN A 125 5.96 32.39 -8.52
C ASN A 125 6.07 30.87 -8.79
N MET A 126 6.04 30.03 -7.75
CA MET A 126 6.07 28.58 -7.90
C MET A 126 4.77 28.08 -8.51
N ASN A 127 4.88 27.33 -9.60
CA ASN A 127 3.76 26.65 -10.21
C ASN A 127 4.01 25.13 -10.17
N ILE A 128 3.09 24.40 -9.55
CA ILE A 128 3.14 22.94 -9.47
C ILE A 128 2.06 22.39 -10.38
N GLY A 129 2.47 21.88 -11.55
CA GLY A 129 1.58 21.19 -12.47
C GLY A 129 1.50 19.70 -12.15
N ILE A 130 0.31 19.20 -11.86
CA ILE A 130 0.06 17.76 -11.73
C ILE A 130 -0.44 17.26 -13.07
N VAL A 131 0.31 16.34 -13.69
CA VAL A 131 -0.11 15.68 -14.92
C VAL A 131 -0.68 14.32 -14.56
N LEU A 132 -1.98 14.15 -14.78
CA LEU A 132 -2.64 12.85 -14.65
C LEU A 132 -2.43 12.07 -15.96
N THR A 133 -1.68 11.00 -15.90
CA THR A 133 -1.52 10.06 -17.01
C THR A 133 -2.18 8.74 -16.65
N ALA A 134 -3.11 8.26 -17.49
CA ALA A 134 -3.56 6.89 -17.43
C ALA A 134 -2.44 6.03 -18.04
N HIS A 135 -1.67 5.33 -17.18
CA HIS A 135 -0.58 4.50 -17.66
C HIS A 135 -1.15 3.21 -18.27
N PRO A 136 -0.81 2.86 -19.54
CA PRO A 136 -1.32 1.64 -20.20
C PRO A 136 -0.96 0.34 -19.46
N THR A 137 -0.02 0.40 -18.51
CA THR A 137 0.38 -0.71 -17.65
C THR A 137 -0.46 -0.84 -16.38
N GLU A 138 -1.36 0.10 -16.09
CA GLU A 138 -2.31 -0.03 -14.97
C GLU A 138 -3.43 -1.03 -15.30
N VAL A 139 -3.04 -2.29 -15.41
CA VAL A 139 -3.91 -3.41 -15.79
C VAL A 139 -4.69 -3.95 -14.58
N LYS A 140 -4.50 -3.38 -13.38
CA LYS A 140 -5.18 -3.85 -12.16
C LYS A 140 -6.69 -3.73 -12.32
N ARG A 141 -7.40 -4.79 -11.95
CA ARG A 141 -8.86 -4.78 -11.97
C ARG A 141 -9.38 -3.80 -10.91
N ARG A 142 -10.35 -2.98 -11.29
CA ARG A 142 -11.05 -2.06 -10.37
C ARG A 142 -11.58 -2.80 -9.12
N THR A 143 -12.03 -4.03 -9.31
CA THR A 143 -12.48 -4.90 -8.20
C THR A 143 -11.40 -5.08 -7.13
N LEU A 144 -10.14 -5.29 -7.52
CA LEU A 144 -9.04 -5.43 -6.56
C LEU A 144 -8.77 -4.12 -5.81
N ILE A 145 -8.82 -2.98 -6.49
CA ILE A 145 -8.67 -1.66 -5.86
C ILE A 145 -9.75 -1.46 -4.81
N GLN A 146 -11.01 -1.77 -5.14
CA GLN A 146 -12.13 -1.70 -4.21
C GLN A 146 -11.95 -2.64 -3.01
N LYS A 147 -11.45 -3.85 -3.24
CA LYS A 147 -11.17 -4.80 -2.15
C LYS A 147 -10.07 -4.32 -1.21
N TYR A 148 -8.99 -3.74 -1.74
CA TYR A 148 -7.97 -3.13 -0.89
C TYR A 148 -8.52 -1.95 -0.09
N HIS A 149 -9.43 -1.15 -0.66
CA HIS A 149 -10.12 -0.09 0.08
C HIS A 149 -10.96 -0.67 1.24
N THR A 150 -11.74 -1.72 0.99
CA THR A 150 -12.50 -2.42 2.04
C THR A 150 -11.58 -2.96 3.15
N LEU A 151 -10.39 -3.48 2.81
CA LEU A 151 -9.41 -3.90 3.82
C LEU A 151 -8.92 -2.72 4.67
N THR A 152 -8.75 -1.54 4.08
CA THR A 152 -8.42 -0.30 4.83
C THR A 152 -9.49 0.01 5.85
N GLU A 153 -10.76 0.06 5.43
CA GLU A 153 -11.90 0.33 6.32
C GLU A 153 -12.00 -0.68 7.47
N ILE A 154 -11.80 -1.97 7.18
CA ILE A 154 -11.81 -3.02 8.22
C ILE A 154 -10.67 -2.81 9.22
N LEU A 155 -9.48 -2.44 8.77
CA LEU A 155 -8.33 -2.18 9.65
C LEU A 155 -8.54 -0.95 10.53
N GLU A 156 -9.14 0.10 9.99
CA GLU A 156 -9.50 1.31 10.75
C GLU A 156 -10.55 0.98 11.82
N GLN A 157 -11.64 0.30 11.43
CA GLN A 157 -12.66 -0.16 12.37
C GLN A 157 -12.07 -1.08 13.46
N ARG A 158 -11.19 -1.99 13.07
CA ARG A 158 -10.50 -2.88 14.01
C ARG A 158 -9.68 -2.10 15.04
N ASN A 159 -9.07 -1.01 14.63
CA ASN A 159 -8.32 -0.14 15.54
C ASN A 159 -9.25 0.60 16.51
N LEU A 160 -10.35 1.16 16.02
CA LEU A 160 -11.34 1.85 16.85
C LEU A 160 -11.97 0.90 17.89
N LEU A 161 -12.22 -0.35 17.47
CA LEU A 161 -12.92 -1.35 18.27
C LEU A 161 -11.96 -2.28 19.04
N LYS A 162 -10.69 -1.89 19.24
CA LYS A 162 -9.66 -2.73 19.88
C LYS A 162 -10.04 -3.26 21.28
N HIS A 163 -10.91 -2.54 21.98
CA HIS A 163 -11.38 -2.92 23.33
C HIS A 163 -12.61 -3.85 23.34
N TYR A 164 -13.13 -4.23 22.17
CA TYR A 164 -14.33 -5.08 22.02
C TYR A 164 -13.98 -6.42 21.34
N PRO A 165 -13.57 -7.46 22.10
CA PRO A 165 -13.07 -8.72 21.53
C PRO A 165 -14.05 -9.42 20.57
N SER A 166 -15.35 -9.38 20.87
CA SER A 166 -16.39 -9.97 20.01
C SER A 166 -16.47 -9.28 18.64
N LYS A 167 -16.38 -7.95 18.60
CA LYS A 167 -16.37 -7.18 17.35
C LYS A 167 -15.08 -7.39 16.56
N ILE A 168 -13.93 -7.47 17.26
CA ILE A 168 -12.64 -7.81 16.64
C ILE A 168 -12.71 -9.16 15.93
N LYS A 169 -13.31 -10.18 16.54
CA LYS A 169 -13.44 -11.51 15.93
C LYS A 169 -14.26 -11.48 14.64
N ILE A 170 -15.31 -10.66 14.59
CA ILE A 170 -16.11 -10.47 13.37
C ILE A 170 -15.29 -9.79 12.28
N LEU A 171 -14.53 -8.74 12.63
CA LEU A 171 -13.67 -8.02 11.69
C LEU A 171 -12.52 -8.89 11.19
N ASP A 172 -11.94 -9.73 12.05
CA ASP A 172 -10.89 -10.67 11.66
C ASP A 172 -11.42 -11.72 10.67
N LYS A 173 -12.68 -12.18 10.84
CA LYS A 173 -13.33 -13.05 9.86
C LYS A 173 -13.56 -12.31 8.53
N LYS A 174 -14.13 -11.10 8.55
CA LYS A 174 -14.31 -10.29 7.33
C LYS A 174 -12.98 -10.05 6.60
N MET A 175 -11.92 -9.76 7.33
CA MET A 175 -10.58 -9.59 6.77
C MET A 175 -10.08 -10.84 6.07
N PHE A 176 -10.30 -12.01 6.67
CA PHE A 176 -9.96 -13.30 6.07
C PHE A 176 -10.77 -13.55 4.79
N ASP A 177 -12.07 -13.30 4.81
CA ASP A 177 -12.96 -13.48 3.67
C ASP A 177 -12.56 -12.56 2.50
N GLU A 178 -12.26 -11.28 2.77
CA GLU A 178 -11.82 -10.33 1.75
C GLU A 178 -10.47 -10.71 1.13
N ILE A 179 -9.49 -11.13 1.94
CA ILE A 179 -8.20 -11.60 1.43
C ILE A 179 -8.36 -12.89 0.63
N SER A 180 -9.30 -13.77 1.01
CA SER A 180 -9.64 -14.98 0.25
C SER A 180 -10.22 -14.62 -1.13
N ILE A 181 -11.09 -13.62 -1.21
CA ILE A 181 -11.64 -13.12 -2.48
C ILE A 181 -10.53 -12.53 -3.35
N ILE A 182 -9.63 -11.73 -2.76
CA ILE A 182 -8.48 -11.16 -3.46
C ILE A 182 -7.61 -12.28 -4.04
N TRP A 183 -7.33 -13.33 -3.24
CA TRP A 183 -6.55 -14.48 -3.69
C TRP A 183 -7.18 -15.19 -4.89
N ASN A 184 -8.49 -15.31 -4.94
CA ASN A 184 -9.22 -15.97 -6.03
C ASN A 184 -9.58 -15.04 -7.21
N THR A 185 -9.23 -13.76 -7.13
CA THR A 185 -9.50 -12.80 -8.20
C THR A 185 -8.29 -12.69 -9.12
N ASP A 186 -8.51 -12.81 -10.44
CA ASP A 186 -7.45 -12.56 -11.43
C ASP A 186 -6.98 -11.10 -11.32
N GLU A 187 -5.67 -10.90 -11.24
CA GLU A 187 -5.09 -9.55 -11.09
C GLU A 187 -5.20 -8.74 -12.38
N LEU A 188 -5.09 -9.40 -13.52
CA LEU A 188 -5.07 -8.78 -14.82
C LEU A 188 -6.43 -8.87 -15.51
N LYS A 189 -6.76 -7.83 -16.27
CA LYS A 189 -7.88 -7.89 -17.20
C LYS A 189 -7.52 -8.83 -18.37
N ARG A 190 -8.51 -9.57 -18.88
CA ARG A 190 -8.31 -10.44 -20.04
C ARG A 190 -8.06 -9.66 -21.35
N SER A 191 -8.60 -8.45 -21.44
CA SER A 191 -8.40 -7.52 -22.57
C SER A 191 -7.51 -6.35 -22.12
N LYS A 192 -6.65 -5.90 -23.02
CA LYS A 192 -5.89 -4.66 -22.78
C LYS A 192 -6.86 -3.47 -22.73
N PRO A 193 -6.66 -2.50 -21.81
CA PRO A 193 -7.45 -1.28 -21.80
C PRO A 193 -7.25 -0.53 -23.13
N THR A 194 -8.34 0.02 -23.65
CA THR A 194 -8.32 0.87 -24.83
C THR A 194 -8.09 2.33 -24.43
N PRO A 195 -7.65 3.22 -25.34
CA PRO A 195 -7.58 4.66 -25.06
C PRO A 195 -8.93 5.26 -24.59
N PHE A 196 -10.05 4.67 -25.04
CA PHE A 196 -11.38 5.07 -24.59
C PHE A 196 -11.65 4.69 -23.12
N ASP A 197 -11.18 3.52 -22.69
CA ASP A 197 -11.27 3.11 -21.29
C ASP A 197 -10.46 4.04 -20.39
N GLU A 198 -9.29 4.48 -20.87
CA GLU A 198 -8.42 5.43 -20.17
C GLU A 198 -9.07 6.81 -20.03
N ALA A 199 -9.64 7.33 -21.13
CA ALA A 199 -10.35 8.60 -21.13
C ALA A 199 -11.56 8.56 -20.17
N ARG A 200 -12.33 7.46 -20.19
CA ARG A 200 -13.46 7.25 -19.29
C ARG A 200 -13.06 7.19 -17.83
N TRP A 201 -11.89 6.60 -17.53
CA TRP A 201 -11.31 6.57 -16.20
C TRP A 201 -10.90 7.97 -15.71
N GLY A 202 -10.21 8.73 -16.56
CA GLY A 202 -9.80 10.10 -16.27
C GLY A 202 -11.02 10.98 -15.98
N LEU A 203 -12.04 10.93 -16.84
CA LEU A 203 -13.28 11.66 -16.66
C LEU A 203 -14.02 11.27 -15.36
N ALA A 204 -14.10 9.99 -15.03
CA ALA A 204 -14.73 9.53 -13.80
C ALA A 204 -13.98 10.03 -12.55
N THR A 205 -12.65 10.06 -12.58
CA THR A 205 -11.81 10.56 -11.47
C THR A 205 -12.01 12.06 -11.29
N VAL A 206 -11.97 12.85 -12.37
CA VAL A 206 -12.17 14.31 -12.34
C VAL A 206 -13.60 14.64 -11.87
N SER A 207 -14.62 13.94 -12.39
CA SER A 207 -15.99 14.13 -11.98
C SER A 207 -16.21 13.85 -10.49
N TYR A 208 -15.64 12.77 -9.97
CA TYR A 208 -15.74 12.41 -8.55
C TYR A 208 -15.07 13.44 -7.64
N THR A 209 -13.90 13.93 -7.99
CA THR A 209 -13.18 14.95 -7.20
C THR A 209 -13.89 16.31 -7.27
N HIS A 210 -14.46 16.67 -8.42
CA HIS A 210 -15.21 17.92 -8.59
C HIS A 210 -16.54 17.94 -7.81
N LEU A 211 -17.30 16.85 -7.85
CA LEU A 211 -18.55 16.72 -7.09
C LEU A 211 -18.32 16.83 -5.58
N ARG A 212 -17.30 16.17 -5.04
CA ARG A 212 -16.95 16.30 -3.62
C ARG A 212 -16.50 17.70 -3.21
N ALA A 213 -15.79 18.42 -4.07
CA ALA A 213 -15.38 19.80 -3.80
C ALA A 213 -16.58 20.76 -3.70
N HIS A 214 -17.71 20.44 -4.37
CA HIS A 214 -18.94 21.21 -4.26
C HIS A 214 -19.80 20.84 -3.04
N GLU A 215 -19.74 19.60 -2.57
CA GLU A 215 -20.48 19.17 -1.36
C GLU A 215 -19.90 19.75 -0.07
N THR A 216 -18.58 19.93 0.02
CA THR A 216 -17.91 20.52 1.20
C THR A 216 -18.13 22.02 1.36
N LYS A 217 -18.70 22.72 0.34
CA LYS A 217 -19.07 24.14 0.43
C LYS A 217 -20.51 24.39 0.88
N ARG A 218 -21.27 23.34 1.20
CA ARG A 218 -22.70 23.41 1.50
C ARG A 218 -23.08 23.14 2.97
N ASN A 219 -22.05 22.97 3.85
CA ASN A 219 -22.24 22.86 5.31
C ASN A 219 -21.55 24.02 6.02
#